data_c754f000e3532b85896340be0b6154f9
#
_entry.id   c754f000e3532b85896340be0b6154f9
#
_cell.length_a   1.000
_cell.length_b   1.000
_cell.length_c   1.000
_cell.angle_alpha   90.00
_cell.angle_beta   90.00
_cell.angle_gamma   90.00
#
_symmetry.space_group_name_H-M   'P 1'
#
loop_
_entity.id
_entity.type
_entity.pdbx_description
1 polymer ?
#
loop_
_entity_poly.entity_id
_entity_poly.type
_entity_poly.pdbx_seq_one_letter_code
_entity_poly.pdbx_strand_id
1 'polypeptide(L)'
;MRTLAIALALLLLSSQAFALDVAGVNVAPTVAVQQKTLLLNGAGVRKKYLTIQVYVGALYTERKVATTAQLLADPGEKLLRMIFLYKKVGKKTIVEAFAEGLENNSPDVARSAEAKAFLSWFTEDFAAGDTVDISFSPDGTVAATHNGKALGTVRSPALAQAVLLIWFGEKPADGGLKKGMLGNG
;
A
#
# COMPACT_ATOMS: atom_id res chain seq x y z
N MET A 1 -12.08 15.45 -61.55
CA MET A 1 -12.07 14.37 -60.54
C MET A 1 -11.37 14.92 -59.31
N ARG A 2 -12.13 15.30 -58.26
CA ARG A 2 -11.62 15.89 -57.03
C ARG A 2 -11.52 14.80 -55.99
N THR A 3 -10.30 14.39 -55.66
CA THR A 3 -10.02 13.46 -54.57
C THR A 3 -10.14 14.15 -53.21
N LEU A 4 -11.18 13.80 -52.48
CA LEU A 4 -11.44 14.27 -51.11
C LEU A 4 -10.55 13.46 -50.15
N ALA A 5 -9.49 14.05 -49.60
CA ALA A 5 -8.67 13.46 -48.57
C ALA A 5 -9.39 13.65 -47.22
N ILE A 6 -9.95 12.58 -46.67
CA ILE A 6 -10.52 12.57 -45.32
C ILE A 6 -9.35 12.35 -44.36
N ALA A 7 -8.90 13.42 -43.71
CA ALA A 7 -7.95 13.31 -42.55
C ALA A 7 -8.73 12.85 -41.33
N LEU A 8 -8.60 11.58 -41.00
CA LEU A 8 -9.10 10.97 -39.75
C LEU A 8 -8.19 11.41 -38.60
N ALA A 9 -8.55 12.49 -37.92
CA ALA A 9 -7.87 12.92 -36.71
C ALA A 9 -8.25 11.95 -35.59
N LEU A 10 -7.38 10.98 -35.29
CA LEU A 10 -7.45 10.20 -34.03
C LEU A 10 -7.19 11.15 -32.87
N LEU A 11 -8.27 11.60 -32.23
CA LEU A 11 -8.19 12.20 -30.89
C LEU A 11 -7.77 11.10 -29.91
N LEU A 12 -6.48 11.07 -29.60
CA LEU A 12 -5.96 10.33 -28.44
C LEU A 12 -6.51 11.01 -27.18
N LEU A 13 -7.64 10.52 -26.68
CA LEU A 13 -8.14 10.84 -25.35
C LEU A 13 -7.16 10.22 -24.34
N SER A 14 -6.07 10.93 -24.06
CA SER A 14 -5.23 10.63 -22.91
C SER A 14 -6.10 10.84 -21.66
N SER A 15 -6.57 9.76 -21.05
CA SER A 15 -7.17 9.78 -19.72
C SER A 15 -6.14 10.37 -18.77
N GLN A 16 -6.29 11.65 -18.43
CA GLN A 16 -5.51 12.26 -17.36
C GLN A 16 -5.95 11.57 -16.06
N ALA A 17 -5.16 10.62 -15.60
CA ALA A 17 -5.36 10.05 -14.28
C ALA A 17 -4.99 11.13 -13.26
N PHE A 18 -6.01 11.81 -12.71
CA PHE A 18 -5.81 12.82 -11.69
C PHE A 18 -5.28 12.15 -10.42
N ALA A 19 -4.26 12.76 -9.84
CA ALA A 19 -3.78 12.37 -8.53
C ALA A 19 -4.87 12.63 -7.48
N LEU A 20 -5.02 11.75 -6.53
CA LEU A 20 -5.97 11.86 -5.43
C LEU A 20 -5.33 12.67 -4.30
N ASP A 21 -5.94 13.80 -3.92
CA ASP A 21 -5.52 14.51 -2.70
C ASP A 21 -6.13 13.84 -1.47
N VAL A 22 -5.28 13.43 -0.54
CA VAL A 22 -5.68 12.84 0.75
C VAL A 22 -4.91 13.54 1.86
N ALA A 23 -5.59 14.32 2.67
CA ALA A 23 -5.00 15.09 3.78
C ALA A 23 -3.81 15.98 3.36
N GLY A 24 -3.91 16.62 2.18
CA GLY A 24 -2.86 17.47 1.61
C GLY A 24 -1.71 16.71 0.94
N VAL A 25 -1.83 15.38 0.83
CA VAL A 25 -0.88 14.55 0.09
C VAL A 25 -1.44 14.22 -1.29
N ASN A 26 -0.67 14.55 -2.32
CA ASN A 26 -0.98 14.18 -3.68
C ASN A 26 -0.57 12.71 -3.91
N VAL A 27 -1.55 11.81 -3.92
CA VAL A 27 -1.33 10.36 -4.11
C VAL A 27 -1.33 10.06 -5.60
N ALA A 28 -0.21 9.56 -6.13
CA ALA A 28 -0.06 9.25 -7.54
C ALA A 28 -1.09 8.21 -8.02
N PRO A 29 -1.68 8.38 -9.22
CA PRO A 29 -2.69 7.45 -9.73
C PRO A 29 -2.12 6.09 -10.11
N THR A 30 -0.81 6.02 -10.32
CA THR A 30 -0.08 4.79 -10.69
C THR A 30 1.26 4.74 -10.01
N VAL A 31 1.82 3.55 -9.89
CA VAL A 31 3.18 3.32 -9.44
C VAL A 31 3.82 2.20 -10.26
N ALA A 32 5.11 2.34 -10.57
CA ALA A 32 5.88 1.27 -11.19
C ALA A 32 6.47 0.35 -10.10
N VAL A 33 6.22 -0.95 -10.23
CA VAL A 33 6.81 -1.99 -9.37
C VAL A 33 7.44 -3.02 -10.31
N GLN A 34 8.76 -3.18 -10.25
CA GLN A 34 9.50 -4.00 -11.21
C GLN A 34 9.20 -3.57 -12.65
N GLN A 35 8.60 -4.45 -13.47
CA GLN A 35 8.24 -4.17 -14.87
C GLN A 35 6.74 -3.92 -15.06
N LYS A 36 5.97 -3.75 -13.98
CA LYS A 36 4.52 -3.56 -14.00
C LYS A 36 4.15 -2.15 -13.55
N THR A 37 3.08 -1.62 -14.12
CA THR A 37 2.42 -0.42 -13.64
C THR A 37 1.18 -0.81 -12.87
N LEU A 38 1.15 -0.50 -11.58
CA LEU A 38 0.00 -0.71 -10.71
C LEU A 38 -0.86 0.53 -10.66
N LEU A 39 -2.17 0.34 -10.56
CA LEU A 39 -3.17 1.40 -10.44
C LEU A 39 -3.47 1.66 -8.96
N LEU A 40 -3.63 2.91 -8.59
CA LEU A 40 -4.14 3.26 -7.27
C LEU A 40 -5.51 2.62 -7.06
N ASN A 41 -5.60 1.66 -6.15
CA ASN A 41 -6.88 1.06 -5.76
C ASN A 41 -7.70 2.04 -4.93
N GLY A 42 -7.07 2.64 -3.94
CA GLY A 42 -7.63 3.66 -3.07
C GLY A 42 -6.61 4.11 -2.03
N ALA A 43 -6.97 5.16 -1.29
CA ALA A 43 -6.13 5.70 -0.23
C ALA A 43 -6.98 6.22 0.93
N GLY A 44 -6.38 6.32 2.12
CA GLY A 44 -7.01 6.84 3.31
C GLY A 44 -6.00 7.29 4.34
N VAL A 45 -6.46 7.88 5.44
CA VAL A 45 -5.60 8.39 6.51
C VAL A 45 -5.67 7.47 7.72
N ARG A 46 -4.52 7.01 8.21
CA ARG A 46 -4.45 6.40 9.52
C ARG A 46 -4.49 7.47 10.60
N LYS A 47 -5.45 7.35 11.48
CA LYS A 47 -5.60 8.23 12.65
C LYS A 47 -5.31 7.48 13.93
N LYS A 48 -4.62 8.15 14.88
CA LYS A 48 -4.47 7.70 16.26
C LYS A 48 -5.27 8.65 17.16
N TYR A 49 -5.98 8.10 18.14
CA TYR A 49 -6.85 8.88 19.04
C TYR A 49 -7.84 9.80 18.29
N LEU A 50 -8.39 9.30 17.16
CA LEU A 50 -9.36 9.98 16.28
C LEU A 50 -8.86 11.26 15.59
N THR A 51 -7.87 11.94 16.11
CA THR A 51 -7.45 13.28 15.66
C THR A 51 -6.04 13.34 15.07
N ILE A 52 -5.12 12.50 15.56
CA ILE A 52 -3.72 12.53 15.12
C ILE A 52 -3.58 11.76 13.80
N GLN A 53 -3.35 12.49 12.72
CA GLN A 53 -3.03 11.89 11.42
C GLN A 53 -1.59 11.39 11.44
N VAL A 54 -1.40 10.08 11.25
CA VAL A 54 -0.08 9.44 11.32
C VAL A 54 0.53 9.33 9.94
N TYR A 55 -0.21 8.76 8.99
CA TYR A 55 0.21 8.64 7.59
C TYR A 55 -1.01 8.49 6.65
N VAL A 56 -0.82 8.80 5.38
CA VAL A 56 -1.68 8.35 4.29
C VAL A 56 -1.24 6.97 3.88
N GLY A 57 -2.16 6.01 3.88
CA GLY A 57 -1.95 4.69 3.29
C GLY A 57 -2.61 4.63 1.92
N ALA A 58 -1.89 4.13 0.93
CA ALA A 58 -2.39 3.92 -0.43
C ALA A 58 -2.14 2.48 -0.87
N LEU A 59 -3.18 1.85 -1.41
CA LEU A 59 -3.08 0.51 -1.98
C LEU A 59 -3.01 0.63 -3.51
N TYR A 60 -2.04 -0.04 -4.10
CA TYR A 60 -1.90 -0.17 -5.55
C TYR A 60 -2.00 -1.64 -5.95
N THR A 61 -2.73 -1.90 -7.01
CA THR A 61 -3.02 -3.25 -7.53
C THR A 61 -3.03 -3.25 -9.05
N GLU A 62 -2.90 -4.42 -9.67
CA GLU A 62 -3.04 -4.55 -11.13
C GLU A 62 -4.50 -4.34 -11.57
N ARG A 63 -5.46 -4.66 -10.70
CA ARG A 63 -6.91 -4.54 -10.94
C ARG A 63 -7.58 -4.02 -9.69
N LYS A 64 -8.67 -3.26 -9.85
CA LYS A 64 -9.45 -2.75 -8.70
C LYS A 64 -10.04 -3.89 -7.87
N VAL A 65 -9.93 -3.74 -6.56
CA VAL A 65 -10.52 -4.64 -5.56
C VAL A 65 -11.30 -3.81 -4.54
N ALA A 66 -12.47 -4.27 -4.13
CA ALA A 66 -13.36 -3.56 -3.21
C ALA A 66 -13.48 -4.23 -1.84
N THR A 67 -13.01 -5.48 -1.70
CA THR A 67 -13.10 -6.25 -0.46
C THR A 67 -11.78 -6.91 -0.10
N THR A 68 -11.59 -7.23 1.18
CA THR A 68 -10.44 -8.01 1.65
C THR A 68 -10.35 -9.36 0.95
N ALA A 69 -11.47 -10.03 0.76
CA ALA A 69 -11.49 -11.34 0.06
C ALA A 69 -10.98 -11.22 -1.37
N GLN A 70 -11.41 -10.19 -2.12
CA GLN A 70 -10.89 -9.93 -3.47
C GLN A 70 -9.40 -9.61 -3.46
N LEU A 71 -8.93 -8.79 -2.49
CA LEU A 71 -7.52 -8.44 -2.36
C LEU A 71 -6.64 -9.67 -2.13
N LEU A 72 -7.06 -10.57 -1.22
CA LEU A 72 -6.31 -11.78 -0.90
C LEU A 72 -6.36 -12.83 -2.02
N ALA A 73 -7.47 -12.90 -2.76
CA ALA A 73 -7.64 -13.81 -3.89
C ALA A 73 -6.97 -13.29 -5.18
N ASP A 74 -6.64 -12.01 -5.27
CA ASP A 74 -5.99 -11.43 -6.45
C ASP A 74 -4.54 -11.95 -6.57
N PRO A 75 -4.18 -12.62 -7.68
CA PRO A 75 -2.85 -13.17 -7.85
C PRO A 75 -1.81 -12.14 -8.33
N GLY A 76 -2.24 -10.90 -8.62
CA GLY A 76 -1.37 -9.86 -9.17
C GLY A 76 -0.41 -9.26 -8.13
N GLU A 77 0.53 -8.48 -8.66
CA GLU A 77 1.43 -7.65 -7.86
C GLU A 77 0.63 -6.62 -7.04
N LYS A 78 1.05 -6.33 -5.82
CA LYS A 78 0.45 -5.31 -4.97
C LYS A 78 1.53 -4.44 -4.32
N LEU A 79 1.20 -3.19 -4.07
CA LEU A 79 2.03 -2.29 -3.28
C LEU A 79 1.15 -1.55 -2.26
N LEU A 80 1.57 -1.55 -1.02
CA LEU A 80 1.05 -0.70 0.02
C LEU A 80 2.08 0.39 0.29
N ARG A 81 1.68 1.65 0.09
CA ARG A 81 2.50 2.84 0.37
C ARG A 81 1.98 3.54 1.60
N MET A 82 2.88 3.86 2.53
CA MET A 82 2.65 4.74 3.67
C MET A 82 3.40 6.04 3.41
N ILE A 83 2.69 7.19 3.48
CA ILE A 83 3.28 8.53 3.38
C ILE A 83 3.06 9.21 4.72
N PHE A 84 4.12 9.41 5.48
CA PHE A 84 4.02 9.90 6.85
C PHE A 84 3.61 11.37 6.89
N LEU A 85 2.64 11.69 7.75
CA LEU A 85 2.12 13.04 7.99
C LEU A 85 2.61 13.61 9.31
N TYR A 86 2.77 12.74 10.31
CA TYR A 86 3.15 13.20 11.65
C TYR A 86 4.63 13.56 11.70
N LYS A 87 4.93 14.64 12.42
CA LYS A 87 6.27 15.24 12.51
C LYS A 87 7.37 14.21 12.76
N LYS A 88 7.12 13.25 13.65
CA LYS A 88 8.05 12.17 13.96
C LYS A 88 7.31 10.95 14.51
N VAL A 89 7.47 9.81 13.86
CA VAL A 89 6.97 8.51 14.32
C VAL A 89 8.16 7.62 14.63
N GLY A 90 8.30 7.24 15.89
CA GLY A 90 9.41 6.37 16.31
C GLY A 90 9.32 4.97 15.69
N LYS A 91 10.46 4.40 15.28
CA LYS A 91 10.56 3.02 14.80
C LYS A 91 9.87 2.02 15.73
N LYS A 92 10.07 2.15 17.03
CA LYS A 92 9.43 1.29 18.03
C LYS A 92 7.91 1.29 17.90
N THR A 93 7.31 2.48 17.72
CA THR A 93 5.85 2.62 17.56
C THR A 93 5.33 1.92 16.31
N ILE A 94 6.08 1.97 15.20
CA ILE A 94 5.69 1.29 13.95
C ILE A 94 5.85 -0.21 14.08
N VAL A 95 6.98 -0.68 14.62
CA VAL A 95 7.23 -2.11 14.84
C VAL A 95 6.19 -2.71 15.79
N GLU A 96 5.86 -2.04 16.89
CA GLU A 96 4.81 -2.46 17.82
C GLU A 96 3.44 -2.53 17.13
N ALA A 97 3.09 -1.53 16.30
CA ALA A 97 1.82 -1.52 15.58
C ALA A 97 1.73 -2.66 14.55
N PHE A 98 2.84 -2.98 13.86
CA PHE A 98 2.87 -4.11 12.93
C PHE A 98 2.80 -5.45 13.66
N ALA A 99 3.53 -5.60 14.77
CA ALA A 99 3.47 -6.81 15.60
C ALA A 99 2.06 -7.04 16.16
N GLU A 100 1.41 -5.99 16.68
CA GLU A 100 0.02 -6.03 17.13
C GLU A 100 -0.93 -6.42 16.00
N GLY A 101 -0.79 -5.83 14.82
CA GLY A 101 -1.60 -6.13 13.65
C GLY A 101 -1.45 -7.59 13.19
N LEU A 102 -0.23 -8.13 13.20
CA LEU A 102 0.05 -9.54 12.92
C LEU A 102 -0.60 -10.45 13.97
N GLU A 103 -0.40 -10.18 15.27
CA GLU A 103 -0.97 -11.00 16.35
C GLU A 103 -2.50 -10.97 16.33
N ASN A 104 -3.10 -9.81 16.04
CA ASN A 104 -4.55 -9.65 15.99
C ASN A 104 -5.24 -10.37 14.82
N ASN A 105 -4.56 -10.55 13.68
CA ASN A 105 -5.17 -11.06 12.45
C ASN A 105 -4.53 -12.36 11.95
N SER A 106 -3.35 -12.73 12.43
CA SER A 106 -2.59 -13.92 11.98
C SER A 106 -1.64 -14.42 13.08
N PRO A 107 -2.14 -14.82 14.27
CA PRO A 107 -1.31 -15.13 15.45
C PRO A 107 -0.30 -16.26 15.20
N ASP A 108 -0.62 -17.22 14.37
CA ASP A 108 0.29 -18.31 14.03
C ASP A 108 1.50 -17.82 13.22
N VAL A 109 1.26 -16.87 12.29
CA VAL A 109 2.32 -16.27 11.47
C VAL A 109 3.12 -15.24 12.28
N ALA A 110 2.49 -14.51 13.19
CA ALA A 110 3.14 -13.47 14.01
C ALA A 110 4.39 -13.99 14.77
N ARG A 111 4.44 -15.28 15.10
CA ARG A 111 5.54 -15.92 15.84
C ARG A 111 6.61 -16.54 14.93
N SER A 112 6.39 -16.54 13.61
CA SER A 112 7.30 -17.15 12.63
C SER A 112 8.63 -16.40 12.53
N ALA A 113 9.64 -17.07 11.99
CA ALA A 113 10.95 -16.46 11.72
C ALA A 113 10.82 -15.33 10.67
N GLU A 114 9.96 -15.52 9.68
CA GLU A 114 9.70 -14.54 8.61
C GLU A 114 9.03 -13.27 9.15
N ALA A 115 8.08 -13.39 10.08
CA ALA A 115 7.48 -12.23 10.74
C ALA A 115 8.49 -11.45 11.58
N LYS A 116 9.35 -12.15 12.32
CA LYS A 116 10.45 -11.53 13.07
C LYS A 116 11.44 -10.83 12.16
N ALA A 117 11.80 -11.45 11.03
CA ALA A 117 12.65 -10.83 10.01
C ALA A 117 12.00 -9.56 9.47
N PHE A 118 10.73 -9.61 9.05
CA PHE A 118 9.96 -8.45 8.58
C PHE A 118 9.98 -7.29 9.58
N LEU A 119 9.69 -7.56 10.85
CA LEU A 119 9.68 -6.52 11.90
C LEU A 119 11.07 -5.92 12.13
N SER A 120 12.13 -6.69 11.95
CA SER A 120 13.52 -6.23 12.14
C SER A 120 14.02 -5.26 11.08
N TRP A 121 13.34 -5.12 9.94
CA TRP A 121 13.74 -4.22 8.85
C TRP A 121 13.58 -2.74 9.22
N PHE A 122 12.65 -2.41 10.10
CA PHE A 122 12.28 -1.02 10.43
C PHE A 122 13.18 -0.49 11.57
N THR A 123 14.38 -0.05 11.23
CA THR A 123 15.43 0.34 12.19
C THR A 123 15.56 1.84 12.39
N GLU A 124 14.87 2.66 11.60
CA GLU A 124 14.93 4.12 11.63
C GLU A 124 13.58 4.72 12.04
N ASP A 125 13.58 5.94 12.62
CA ASP A 125 12.38 6.72 12.85
C ASP A 125 11.87 7.33 11.53
N PHE A 126 10.60 7.69 11.46
CA PHE A 126 9.95 8.24 10.27
C PHE A 126 9.56 9.69 10.52
N ALA A 127 9.88 10.56 9.57
CA ALA A 127 9.51 11.97 9.58
C ALA A 127 8.31 12.24 8.63
N ALA A 128 7.68 13.40 8.78
CA ALA A 128 6.68 13.86 7.82
C ALA A 128 7.30 13.97 6.42
N GLY A 129 6.61 13.41 5.42
CA GLY A 129 7.08 13.31 4.04
C GLY A 129 7.82 12.00 3.71
N ASP A 130 8.28 11.24 4.70
CA ASP A 130 8.87 9.93 4.44
C ASP A 130 7.86 8.97 3.84
N THR A 131 8.35 8.07 2.97
CA THR A 131 7.56 7.01 2.36
C THR A 131 8.09 5.64 2.72
N VAL A 132 7.20 4.73 3.08
CA VAL A 132 7.48 3.30 3.19
C VAL A 132 6.61 2.57 2.18
N ASP A 133 7.25 1.81 1.31
CA ASP A 133 6.59 0.92 0.37
C ASP A 133 6.76 -0.53 0.82
N ILE A 134 5.67 -1.27 0.85
CA ILE A 134 5.66 -2.72 1.07
C ILE A 134 5.05 -3.35 -0.17
N SER A 135 5.83 -4.11 -0.92
CA SER A 135 5.40 -4.81 -2.13
C SER A 135 5.15 -6.30 -1.86
N PHE A 136 4.21 -6.84 -2.60
CA PHE A 136 3.77 -8.23 -2.49
C PHE A 136 3.73 -8.84 -3.89
N SER A 137 4.70 -9.72 -4.19
CA SER A 137 4.79 -10.37 -5.50
C SER A 137 3.93 -11.65 -5.56
N PRO A 138 3.52 -12.07 -6.78
CA PRO A 138 2.70 -13.27 -6.99
C PRO A 138 3.26 -14.56 -6.38
N ASP A 139 4.57 -14.65 -6.24
CA ASP A 139 5.25 -15.81 -5.65
C ASP A 139 5.28 -15.81 -4.11
N GLY A 140 4.62 -14.82 -3.49
CA GLY A 140 4.60 -14.62 -2.04
C GLY A 140 5.81 -13.89 -1.47
N THR A 141 6.61 -13.25 -2.31
CA THR A 141 7.71 -12.39 -1.85
C THR A 141 7.14 -11.08 -1.29
N VAL A 142 7.57 -10.74 -0.08
CA VAL A 142 7.35 -9.44 0.57
C VAL A 142 8.67 -8.68 0.57
N ALA A 143 8.66 -7.45 0.11
CA ALA A 143 9.81 -6.55 0.19
C ALA A 143 9.39 -5.18 0.72
N ALA A 144 10.28 -4.49 1.43
CA ALA A 144 10.00 -3.15 1.92
C ALA A 144 11.13 -2.17 1.56
N THR A 145 10.74 -0.91 1.35
CA THR A 145 11.67 0.21 1.17
C THR A 145 11.29 1.39 2.05
N HIS A 146 12.26 2.21 2.43
CA HIS A 146 12.07 3.50 3.08
C HIS A 146 12.72 4.58 2.21
N ASN A 147 11.93 5.51 1.71
CA ASN A 147 12.38 6.54 0.74
C ASN A 147 13.13 5.93 -0.45
N GLY A 148 12.66 4.78 -0.95
CA GLY A 148 13.28 4.05 -2.05
C GLY A 148 14.51 3.20 -1.68
N LYS A 149 15.04 3.32 -0.45
CA LYS A 149 16.13 2.47 0.03
C LYS A 149 15.58 1.14 0.52
N ALA A 150 16.11 0.02 0.02
CA ALA A 150 15.68 -1.31 0.43
C ALA A 150 15.92 -1.54 1.92
N LEU A 151 14.90 -2.04 2.62
CA LEU A 151 14.96 -2.44 4.02
C LEU A 151 15.17 -3.95 4.16
N GLY A 152 14.47 -4.75 3.36
CA GLY A 152 14.55 -6.20 3.39
C GLY A 152 13.58 -6.86 2.41
N THR A 153 13.76 -8.17 2.25
CA THR A 153 12.90 -9.03 1.44
C THR A 153 12.85 -10.43 2.03
N VAL A 154 11.70 -11.08 1.91
CA VAL A 154 11.51 -12.47 2.31
C VAL A 154 10.41 -13.11 1.47
N ARG A 155 10.58 -14.36 1.07
CA ARG A 155 9.56 -15.12 0.36
C ARG A 155 8.79 -16.00 1.33
N SER A 156 7.54 -15.63 1.58
CA SER A 156 6.61 -16.39 2.44
C SER A 156 5.17 -15.99 2.09
N PRO A 157 4.42 -16.82 1.35
CA PRO A 157 3.01 -16.54 1.05
C PRO A 157 2.16 -16.32 2.30
N ALA A 158 2.45 -17.05 3.37
CA ALA A 158 1.74 -16.88 4.65
C ALA A 158 2.02 -15.50 5.26
N LEU A 159 3.28 -15.04 5.24
CA LEU A 159 3.62 -13.70 5.71
C LEU A 159 3.00 -12.62 4.81
N ALA A 160 3.01 -12.80 3.49
CA ALA A 160 2.42 -11.83 2.56
C ALA A 160 0.94 -11.58 2.89
N GLN A 161 0.16 -12.64 3.12
CA GLN A 161 -1.22 -12.52 3.56
C GLN A 161 -1.33 -11.87 4.95
N ALA A 162 -0.53 -12.30 5.90
CA ALA A 162 -0.56 -11.77 7.27
C ALA A 162 -0.23 -10.28 7.33
N VAL A 163 0.75 -9.82 6.54
CA VAL A 163 1.12 -8.40 6.45
C VAL A 163 -0.02 -7.58 5.83
N LEU A 164 -0.65 -8.05 4.75
CA LEU A 164 -1.84 -7.40 4.20
C LEU A 164 -2.96 -7.28 5.24
N LEU A 165 -3.17 -8.31 6.06
CA LEU A 165 -4.21 -8.33 7.09
C LEU A 165 -3.98 -7.34 8.23
N ILE A 166 -2.78 -6.78 8.41
CA ILE A 166 -2.55 -5.65 9.34
C ILE A 166 -3.50 -4.49 9.02
N TRP A 167 -3.73 -4.21 7.72
CA TRP A 167 -4.61 -3.11 7.27
C TRP A 167 -5.99 -3.58 6.82
N PHE A 168 -6.10 -4.81 6.32
CA PHE A 168 -7.33 -5.29 5.65
C PHE A 168 -8.06 -6.40 6.44
N GLY A 169 -7.50 -6.87 7.55
CA GLY A 169 -8.09 -7.91 8.39
C GLY A 169 -9.36 -7.48 9.14
N GLU A 170 -9.87 -8.35 9.99
CA GLU A 170 -11.05 -8.07 10.82
C GLU A 170 -10.75 -7.02 11.89
N LYS A 171 -9.52 -7.01 12.41
CA LYS A 171 -9.01 -6.00 13.35
C LYS A 171 -7.94 -5.13 12.66
N PRO A 172 -8.34 -4.27 11.72
CA PRO A 172 -7.38 -3.49 10.95
C PRO A 172 -6.73 -2.40 11.80
N ALA A 173 -5.55 -1.94 11.39
CA ALA A 173 -4.86 -0.82 12.02
C ALA A 173 -5.72 0.45 12.14
N ASP A 174 -6.65 0.65 11.19
CA ASP A 174 -7.65 1.72 11.21
C ASP A 174 -8.78 1.37 10.21
N GLY A 175 -10.03 1.40 10.67
CA GLY A 175 -11.19 1.02 9.83
C GLY A 175 -11.48 2.02 8.71
N GLY A 176 -11.24 3.32 8.94
CA GLY A 176 -11.39 4.37 7.92
C GLY A 176 -10.32 4.25 6.84
N LEU A 177 -9.08 4.00 7.23
CA LEU A 177 -7.98 3.72 6.33
C LEU A 177 -8.27 2.48 5.45
N LYS A 178 -8.74 1.38 6.06
CA LYS A 178 -9.15 0.17 5.31
C LYS A 178 -10.18 0.49 4.24
N LYS A 179 -11.26 1.21 4.61
CA LYS A 179 -12.31 1.60 3.66
C LYS A 179 -11.74 2.45 2.52
N GLY A 180 -10.94 3.47 2.84
CA GLY A 180 -10.32 4.33 1.84
C GLY A 180 -9.43 3.56 0.86
N MET A 181 -8.55 2.69 1.36
CA MET A 181 -7.66 1.88 0.52
C MET A 181 -8.40 0.86 -0.35
N LEU A 182 -9.56 0.36 0.08
CA LEU A 182 -10.45 -0.51 -0.72
C LEU A 182 -11.37 0.28 -1.68
N GLY A 183 -11.21 1.61 -1.77
CA GLY A 183 -12.01 2.44 -2.67
C GLY A 183 -13.46 2.66 -2.20
N ASN A 184 -13.74 2.46 -0.92
CA ASN A 184 -15.07 2.58 -0.30
C ASN A 184 -15.15 3.77 0.69
N GLY A 185 -14.23 4.73 0.58
CA GLY A 185 -14.15 5.91 1.43
C GLY A 185 -14.83 7.13 0.85
#